data_07eee123fec74e82984d420451c98537
#
_entry.id   07eee123fec74e82984d420451c98537
#
_cell.length_a   1.000
_cell.length_b   1.000
_cell.length_c   1.000
_cell.angle_alpha   90.00
_cell.angle_beta   90.00
_cell.angle_gamma   90.00
#
_symmetry.space_group_name_H-M   'P 1'
#
loop_
_entity.id
_entity.type
_entity.pdbx_description
1 polymer ?
#
loop_
_entity_poly.entity_id
_entity_poly.type
_entity_poly.pdbx_seq_one_letter_code
_entity_poly.pdbx_strand_id
1 'polypeptide(L)'
;MSVLNLSKDSIKGMLVGVNFDAIKISAHQNREMISPPNNYIGDSFRIFVECGLNCVRIPFYWESFEKDPNGFIKELETISEEADKNGLMCIYDNHQWECSSFLGHGIGFPNSLLSIAFQRNPPNGDYWDPPIKIELKKFWSQWWDRKLANSENKDGWELQQDLLQIVIDKLDNKKSTLGFEILNEPQVFRSSDFKKVSNYHNFMVENLRYHTEKPLFFSYVFSNSIKAIDFPWRQSRTGPTTKINNKFIFDIHPYPPHYVVLLYYKLVSILMKNDMIFVGEFNAGIKKNVTVNSNQHLRYIKRFLDFSLYGATFWRWSYKPDNN
;
A
#
# COMPACT_ATOMS: atom_id res chain seq x y z
N MET A 1 2.20 -29.10 1.86
CA MET A 1 1.53 -28.16 2.82
C MET A 1 0.50 -27.39 2.04
N SER A 2 -0.78 -27.50 2.45
CA SER A 2 -1.90 -26.94 1.72
C SER A 2 -1.78 -25.41 1.66
N VAL A 3 -1.95 -24.88 0.47
CA VAL A 3 -2.23 -23.44 0.22
C VAL A 3 -3.24 -22.99 1.28
N LEU A 4 -2.91 -21.96 2.05
CA LEU A 4 -3.83 -21.30 2.98
C LEU A 4 -5.12 -20.98 2.23
N ASN A 5 -6.12 -21.84 2.42
CA ASN A 5 -7.45 -21.59 1.91
C ASN A 5 -8.00 -20.44 2.73
N LEU A 6 -7.97 -19.24 2.17
CA LEU A 6 -8.28 -17.97 2.83
C LEU A 6 -9.78 -17.77 3.07
N SER A 7 -10.51 -18.83 3.36
CA SER A 7 -11.81 -18.71 4.01
C SER A 7 -11.61 -18.30 5.49
N LYS A 8 -12.57 -17.63 6.06
CA LYS A 8 -12.60 -17.23 7.48
C LYS A 8 -12.20 -18.37 8.43
N ASP A 9 -12.42 -19.62 8.02
CA ASP A 9 -12.22 -20.86 8.79
C ASP A 9 -10.77 -21.40 8.69
N SER A 10 -9.95 -20.86 7.78
CA SER A 10 -8.63 -21.43 7.50
C SER A 10 -7.46 -20.64 8.07
N ILE A 11 -7.68 -19.41 8.56
CA ILE A 11 -6.64 -18.65 9.24
C ILE A 11 -6.71 -19.00 10.72
N LYS A 12 -5.87 -19.94 11.14
CA LYS A 12 -5.65 -20.23 12.57
C LYS A 12 -4.89 -19.08 13.22
N GLY A 13 -5.49 -17.91 13.28
CA GLY A 13 -4.93 -16.71 13.91
C GLY A 13 -5.00 -15.48 13.01
N MET A 14 -5.16 -14.34 13.65
CA MET A 14 -5.13 -13.04 13.00
C MET A 14 -3.70 -12.71 12.55
N LEU A 15 -3.55 -12.04 11.42
CA LEU A 15 -2.28 -11.48 11.00
C LEU A 15 -1.96 -10.25 11.85
N VAL A 16 -0.84 -10.29 12.54
CA VAL A 16 -0.34 -9.16 13.34
C VAL A 16 1.09 -8.88 12.92
N GLY A 17 1.35 -7.67 12.48
CA GLY A 17 2.64 -7.34 11.90
C GLY A 17 3.00 -5.88 11.92
N VAL A 18 3.97 -5.56 11.08
CA VAL A 18 4.53 -4.22 10.93
C VAL A 18 4.79 -3.91 9.48
N ASN A 19 4.67 -2.64 9.10
CA ASN A 19 5.17 -2.15 7.82
C ASN A 19 6.69 -2.09 7.89
N PHE A 20 7.35 -2.86 7.03
CA PHE A 20 8.80 -2.94 6.97
C PHE A 20 9.33 -2.09 5.81
N ASP A 21 9.62 -0.83 6.12
CA ASP A 21 10.11 0.15 5.16
C ASP A 21 11.66 0.17 5.18
N ALA A 22 12.25 -0.80 4.49
CA ALA A 22 13.70 -0.98 4.43
C ALA A 22 14.24 -1.13 3.00
N ILE A 23 13.46 -0.77 1.99
CA ILE A 23 13.90 -0.82 0.61
C ILE A 23 15.02 0.21 0.42
N LYS A 24 16.22 -0.29 0.09
CA LYS A 24 17.45 0.50 -0.10
C LYS A 24 17.35 1.48 -1.25
N ILE A 25 16.58 1.13 -2.26
CA ILE A 25 16.40 1.94 -3.46
C ILE A 25 15.32 2.98 -3.17
N SER A 26 15.64 3.91 -2.28
CA SER A 26 14.83 5.12 -2.13
C SER A 26 14.88 5.90 -3.43
N ALA A 27 13.73 6.17 -3.99
CA ALA A 27 13.61 6.98 -5.18
C ALA A 27 13.89 8.46 -4.92
N HIS A 28 13.95 8.88 -3.68
CA HIS A 28 14.23 10.26 -3.33
C HIS A 28 15.53 10.73 -3.97
N GLN A 29 15.41 11.60 -4.98
CA GLN A 29 16.54 12.15 -5.73
C GLN A 29 17.56 12.90 -4.84
N ASN A 30 17.18 13.33 -3.66
CA ASN A 30 17.95 14.18 -2.75
C ASN A 30 18.31 13.52 -1.42
N ARG A 31 17.95 12.25 -1.19
CA ARG A 31 18.41 11.53 -0.01
C ARG A 31 19.54 10.59 -0.42
N GLU A 32 20.70 10.79 0.18
CA GLU A 32 21.75 9.77 0.18
C GLU A 32 21.13 8.44 0.61
N MET A 33 21.33 7.42 -0.21
CA MET A 33 20.85 6.08 0.10
C MET A 33 21.66 5.54 1.27
N ILE A 34 21.09 5.59 2.45
CA ILE A 34 21.69 5.00 3.61
C ILE A 34 21.36 3.51 3.56
N SER A 35 22.32 2.72 3.11
CA SER A 35 22.17 1.27 3.11
C SER A 35 22.15 0.77 4.56
N PRO A 36 21.12 0.07 4.99
CA PRO A 36 21.14 -0.60 6.26
C PRO A 36 22.27 -1.66 6.28
N PRO A 37 22.74 -2.08 7.48
CA PRO A 37 23.71 -3.16 7.63
C PRO A 37 23.27 -4.43 6.87
N ASN A 38 24.23 -5.23 6.42
CA ASN A 38 23.95 -6.43 5.60
C ASN A 38 22.93 -7.40 6.22
N ASN A 39 22.89 -7.49 7.55
CA ASN A 39 21.98 -8.41 8.27
C ASN A 39 20.69 -7.73 8.74
N TYR A 40 20.46 -6.47 8.39
CA TYR A 40 19.34 -5.69 8.93
C TYR A 40 17.98 -6.34 8.73
N ILE A 41 17.74 -6.93 7.56
CA ILE A 41 16.47 -7.60 7.25
C ILE A 41 16.28 -8.80 8.17
N GLY A 42 17.26 -9.71 8.19
CA GLY A 42 17.20 -10.93 9.00
C GLY A 42 17.11 -10.65 10.50
N ASP A 43 17.87 -9.70 10.99
CA ASP A 43 17.84 -9.30 12.42
C ASP A 43 16.49 -8.68 12.79
N SER A 44 15.92 -7.82 11.92
CA SER A 44 14.60 -7.25 12.14
C SER A 44 13.52 -8.33 12.16
N PHE A 45 13.55 -9.28 11.22
CA PHE A 45 12.54 -10.34 11.13
C PHE A 45 12.59 -11.28 12.32
N ARG A 46 13.79 -11.60 12.82
CA ARG A 46 13.95 -12.35 14.07
C ARG A 46 13.31 -11.64 15.25
N ILE A 47 13.55 -10.32 15.40
CA ILE A 47 12.93 -9.50 16.45
C ILE A 47 11.40 -9.52 16.30
N PHE A 48 10.86 -9.43 15.09
CA PHE A 48 9.41 -9.45 14.88
C PHE A 48 8.81 -10.77 15.37
N VAL A 49 9.42 -11.90 15.03
CA VAL A 49 8.96 -13.22 15.47
C VAL A 49 9.07 -13.36 17.00
N GLU A 50 10.16 -12.91 17.60
CA GLU A 50 10.34 -12.89 19.07
C GLU A 50 9.27 -12.03 19.76
N CYS A 51 8.80 -10.96 19.10
CA CYS A 51 7.70 -10.12 19.56
C CYS A 51 6.30 -10.74 19.28
N GLY A 52 6.23 -11.92 18.68
CA GLY A 52 4.97 -12.60 18.36
C GLY A 52 4.27 -12.09 17.10
N LEU A 53 4.97 -11.33 16.25
CA LEU A 53 4.45 -10.91 14.93
C LEU A 53 4.56 -12.08 13.94
N ASN A 54 3.60 -12.17 13.02
CA ASN A 54 3.52 -13.24 12.04
C ASN A 54 3.43 -12.75 10.60
N CYS A 55 3.36 -11.44 10.39
CA CYS A 55 3.38 -10.87 9.04
C CYS A 55 4.15 -9.54 8.97
N VAL A 56 4.53 -9.20 7.74
CA VAL A 56 5.11 -7.91 7.37
C VAL A 56 4.42 -7.38 6.13
N ARG A 57 4.08 -6.11 6.11
CA ARG A 57 3.67 -5.38 4.91
C ARG A 57 4.91 -4.67 4.38
N ILE A 58 5.23 -4.90 3.12
CA ILE A 58 6.46 -4.45 2.45
C ILE A 58 6.10 -3.34 1.46
N PRO A 59 6.21 -2.07 1.85
CA PRO A 59 6.06 -0.98 0.90
C PRO A 59 7.16 -1.05 -0.16
N PHE A 60 6.77 -1.02 -1.42
CA PHE A 60 7.68 -0.84 -2.54
C PHE A 60 7.21 0.30 -3.46
N TYR A 61 8.13 0.91 -4.18
CA TYR A 61 7.86 2.15 -4.89
C TYR A 61 8.15 1.99 -6.37
N TRP A 62 7.21 2.37 -7.23
CA TRP A 62 7.36 2.28 -8.67
C TRP A 62 8.56 3.10 -9.20
N GLU A 63 8.79 4.28 -8.65
CA GLU A 63 9.96 5.09 -9.02
C GLU A 63 11.30 4.40 -8.68
N SER A 64 11.34 3.53 -7.67
CA SER A 64 12.52 2.71 -7.35
C SER A 64 12.76 1.64 -8.41
N PHE A 65 11.71 1.01 -8.89
CA PHE A 65 11.78 0.07 -10.01
C PHE A 65 12.29 0.76 -11.28
N GLU A 66 11.76 1.93 -11.64
CA GLU A 66 12.22 2.67 -12.82
C GLU A 66 13.70 3.01 -12.74
N LYS A 67 14.22 3.32 -11.55
CA LYS A 67 15.60 3.69 -11.32
C LYS A 67 16.58 2.52 -11.46
N ASP A 68 16.24 1.37 -10.90
CA ASP A 68 17.05 0.13 -10.95
C ASP A 68 16.16 -1.11 -10.87
N PRO A 69 15.60 -1.57 -12.00
CA PRO A 69 14.69 -2.72 -12.01
C PRO A 69 15.29 -4.00 -11.43
N ASN A 70 16.57 -4.27 -11.73
CA ASN A 70 17.22 -5.50 -11.30
C ASN A 70 17.53 -5.48 -9.78
N GLY A 71 18.06 -4.38 -9.28
CA GLY A 71 18.33 -4.20 -7.86
C GLY A 71 17.04 -4.20 -7.04
N PHE A 72 15.99 -3.58 -7.53
CA PHE A 72 14.67 -3.56 -6.93
C PHE A 72 14.09 -4.99 -6.76
N ILE A 73 14.07 -5.79 -7.82
CA ILE A 73 13.56 -7.16 -7.77
C ILE A 73 14.42 -8.02 -6.83
N LYS A 74 15.74 -7.92 -6.93
CA LYS A 74 16.65 -8.66 -6.06
C LYS A 74 16.43 -8.34 -4.58
N GLU A 75 16.13 -7.09 -4.25
CA GLU A 75 15.85 -6.67 -2.88
C GLU A 75 14.53 -7.30 -2.37
N LEU A 76 13.46 -7.27 -3.17
CA LEU A 76 12.20 -7.92 -2.82
C LEU A 76 12.36 -9.43 -2.65
N GLU A 77 13.13 -10.11 -3.52
CA GLU A 77 13.44 -11.52 -3.38
C GLU A 77 14.21 -11.80 -2.08
N THR A 78 15.21 -10.98 -1.75
CA THR A 78 15.97 -11.08 -0.49
C THR A 78 15.06 -10.96 0.74
N ILE A 79 14.14 -9.98 0.73
CA ILE A 79 13.14 -9.80 1.79
C ILE A 79 12.26 -11.04 1.92
N SER A 80 11.79 -11.57 0.80
CA SER A 80 10.96 -12.78 0.77
C SER A 80 11.71 -14.01 1.33
N GLU A 81 12.96 -14.19 0.97
CA GLU A 81 13.80 -15.30 1.47
C GLU A 81 14.06 -15.21 2.97
N GLU A 82 14.32 -14.01 3.48
CA GLU A 82 14.46 -13.81 4.93
C GLU A 82 13.13 -14.02 5.66
N ALA A 83 12.01 -13.63 5.07
CA ALA A 83 10.69 -13.92 5.64
C ALA A 83 10.38 -15.42 5.66
N ASP A 84 10.71 -16.16 4.59
CA ASP A 84 10.60 -17.63 4.53
C ASP A 84 11.40 -18.30 5.64
N LYS A 85 12.64 -17.86 5.89
CA LYS A 85 13.52 -18.39 6.95
C LYS A 85 12.94 -18.16 8.36
N ASN A 86 12.29 -17.04 8.56
CA ASN A 86 11.71 -16.65 9.85
C ASN A 86 10.23 -17.03 10.01
N GLY A 87 9.59 -17.62 8.99
CA GLY A 87 8.18 -18.02 9.04
C GLY A 87 7.19 -16.86 9.04
N LEU A 88 7.59 -15.68 8.55
CA LEU A 88 6.74 -14.50 8.40
C LEU A 88 6.00 -14.52 7.07
N MET A 89 4.77 -13.98 7.06
CA MET A 89 3.99 -13.77 5.84
C MET A 89 4.20 -12.35 5.31
N CYS A 90 4.37 -12.19 3.99
CA CYS A 90 4.60 -10.92 3.34
C CYS A 90 3.38 -10.45 2.54
N ILE A 91 2.98 -9.20 2.74
CA ILE A 91 2.07 -8.46 1.87
C ILE A 91 2.91 -7.42 1.12
N TYR A 92 2.97 -7.52 -0.20
CA TYR A 92 3.73 -6.58 -1.02
C TYR A 92 2.83 -5.43 -1.43
N ASP A 93 3.16 -4.24 -0.99
CA ASP A 93 2.37 -3.03 -1.14
C ASP A 93 2.98 -2.08 -2.18
N ASN A 94 2.28 -1.90 -3.30
CA ASN A 94 2.63 -0.87 -4.28
C ASN A 94 2.32 0.51 -3.69
N HIS A 95 3.30 1.05 -2.99
CA HIS A 95 3.13 2.19 -2.12
C HIS A 95 3.34 3.51 -2.86
N GLN A 96 2.45 4.44 -2.58
CA GLN A 96 2.62 5.85 -2.87
C GLN A 96 2.22 6.69 -1.67
N TRP A 97 2.88 7.82 -1.48
CA TRP A 97 2.49 8.87 -0.56
C TRP A 97 2.75 10.21 -1.23
N GLU A 98 1.76 11.08 -1.27
CA GLU A 98 1.83 12.36 -1.98
C GLU A 98 2.22 12.22 -3.46
N CYS A 99 1.87 11.11 -4.09
CA CYS A 99 2.06 10.75 -5.47
C CYS A 99 3.51 10.37 -5.84
N SER A 100 4.50 11.25 -5.66
CA SER A 100 5.87 11.04 -6.14
C SER A 100 6.86 11.98 -5.50
N SER A 101 8.12 11.56 -5.42
CA SER A 101 9.24 12.42 -4.99
C SER A 101 9.44 13.65 -5.87
N PHE A 102 8.91 13.61 -7.07
CA PHE A 102 8.94 14.73 -8.03
C PHE A 102 8.06 15.92 -7.60
N LEU A 103 7.08 15.68 -6.76
CA LEU A 103 6.17 16.70 -6.24
C LEU A 103 6.60 17.22 -4.84
N GLY A 104 7.85 17.09 -4.48
CA GLY A 104 8.38 17.56 -3.22
C GLY A 104 8.80 16.42 -2.30
N HIS A 105 8.06 16.15 -1.22
CA HIS A 105 8.41 15.13 -0.22
C HIS A 105 7.74 13.78 -0.43
N GLY A 106 6.95 13.64 -1.50
CA GLY A 106 6.23 12.41 -1.81
C GLY A 106 7.13 11.26 -2.28
N ILE A 107 6.51 10.11 -2.53
CA ILE A 107 7.16 8.91 -3.07
C ILE A 107 6.11 8.05 -3.78
N GLY A 108 6.52 7.31 -4.79
CA GLY A 108 5.63 6.30 -5.42
C GLY A 108 5.69 6.28 -6.94
N PHE A 109 4.94 7.13 -7.61
CA PHE A 109 4.86 7.14 -9.07
C PHE A 109 6.16 7.65 -9.72
N PRO A 110 6.59 7.05 -10.84
CA PRO A 110 7.86 7.37 -11.47
C PRO A 110 7.83 8.71 -12.21
N ASN A 111 9.02 9.27 -12.37
CA ASN A 111 9.22 10.54 -13.07
C ASN A 111 8.78 10.50 -14.54
N SER A 112 8.92 9.38 -15.21
CA SER A 112 8.47 9.21 -16.60
C SER A 112 6.97 9.49 -16.73
N LEU A 113 6.17 8.97 -15.82
CA LEU A 113 4.71 9.17 -15.82
C LEU A 113 4.34 10.61 -15.46
N LEU A 114 5.06 11.23 -14.52
CA LEU A 114 4.82 12.62 -14.12
C LEU A 114 5.22 13.61 -15.20
N SER A 115 6.30 13.35 -15.94
CA SER A 115 6.72 14.19 -17.05
C SER A 115 5.65 14.28 -18.15
N ILE A 116 4.89 13.20 -18.38
CA ILE A 116 3.74 13.19 -19.28
C ILE A 116 2.64 14.12 -18.74
N ALA A 117 2.39 14.08 -17.42
CA ALA A 117 1.32 14.88 -16.79
C ALA A 117 1.62 16.39 -16.80
N PHE A 118 2.89 16.78 -16.63
CA PHE A 118 3.21 18.16 -16.26
C PHE A 118 3.91 18.98 -17.33
N GLN A 119 4.59 18.41 -18.29
CA GLN A 119 5.31 19.15 -19.37
C GLN A 119 6.25 20.26 -18.85
N ARG A 120 6.57 20.28 -17.56
CA ARG A 120 7.47 21.22 -16.87
C ARG A 120 8.00 20.58 -15.59
N ASN A 121 9.07 21.16 -15.05
CA ASN A 121 9.53 20.75 -13.73
C ASN A 121 8.43 21.00 -12.68
N PRO A 122 8.08 20.01 -11.87
CA PRO A 122 7.09 20.19 -10.81
C PRO A 122 7.61 21.18 -9.75
N PRO A 123 6.72 21.90 -9.06
CA PRO A 123 7.12 22.80 -8.00
C PRO A 123 7.66 22.01 -6.81
N ASN A 124 8.73 22.55 -6.18
CA ASN A 124 9.17 22.07 -4.88
C ASN A 124 8.29 22.68 -3.78
N GLY A 125 7.91 21.89 -2.80
CA GLY A 125 7.13 22.37 -1.66
C GLY A 125 6.52 21.23 -0.84
N ASP A 126 5.80 21.59 0.20
CA ASP A 126 5.05 20.64 1.01
C ASP A 126 3.71 20.28 0.35
N TYR A 127 3.19 19.09 0.67
CA TYR A 127 1.90 18.58 0.22
C TYR A 127 0.74 19.59 0.37
N TRP A 128 0.75 20.36 1.44
CA TRP A 128 -0.29 21.35 1.73
C TRP A 128 -0.13 22.66 0.96
N ASP A 129 1.00 22.85 0.29
CA ASP A 129 1.23 24.02 -0.53
C ASP A 129 0.27 24.05 -1.73
N PRO A 130 -0.40 25.20 -1.98
CA PRO A 130 -1.37 25.31 -3.07
C PRO A 130 -0.84 24.87 -4.44
N PRO A 131 0.39 25.20 -4.85
CA PRO A 131 0.95 24.73 -6.12
C PRO A 131 1.04 23.21 -6.21
N ILE A 132 1.52 22.53 -5.16
CA ILE A 132 1.61 21.07 -5.11
C ILE A 132 0.22 20.44 -5.19
N LYS A 133 -0.73 20.95 -4.45
CA LYS A 133 -2.12 20.46 -4.45
C LYS A 133 -2.80 20.59 -5.82
N ILE A 134 -2.49 21.63 -6.58
CA ILE A 134 -2.97 21.80 -7.95
C ILE A 134 -2.39 20.72 -8.87
N GLU A 135 -1.09 20.44 -8.76
CA GLU A 135 -0.42 19.44 -9.59
C GLU A 135 -0.88 18.02 -9.22
N LEU A 136 -1.04 17.71 -7.94
CA LEU A 136 -1.64 16.45 -7.48
C LEU A 136 -3.03 16.22 -8.06
N LYS A 137 -3.89 17.24 -7.98
CA LYS A 137 -5.24 17.18 -8.57
C LYS A 137 -5.19 16.95 -10.08
N LYS A 138 -4.25 17.60 -10.78
CA LYS A 138 -4.07 17.43 -12.22
C LYS A 138 -3.63 16.00 -12.54
N PHE A 139 -2.60 15.48 -11.84
CA PHE A 139 -2.11 14.12 -12.00
C PHE A 139 -3.23 13.09 -11.79
N TRP A 140 -3.87 13.09 -10.62
CA TRP A 140 -4.91 12.12 -10.31
C TRP A 140 -6.13 12.22 -11.22
N SER A 141 -6.46 13.43 -11.70
CA SER A 141 -7.53 13.57 -12.69
C SER A 141 -7.19 12.93 -14.02
N GLN A 142 -5.96 13.07 -14.49
CA GLN A 142 -5.48 12.44 -15.72
C GLN A 142 -5.32 10.93 -15.54
N TRP A 143 -4.85 10.47 -14.38
CA TRP A 143 -4.76 9.07 -14.00
C TRP A 143 -6.13 8.36 -14.10
N TRP A 144 -7.14 8.93 -13.46
CA TRP A 144 -8.49 8.38 -13.49
C TRP A 144 -9.16 8.49 -14.87
N ASP A 145 -8.75 9.42 -15.69
CA ASP A 145 -9.24 9.60 -17.06
C ASP A 145 -8.46 8.77 -18.09
N ARG A 146 -7.44 8.00 -17.67
CA ARG A 146 -6.53 7.20 -18.52
C ARG A 146 -5.82 8.05 -19.59
N LYS A 147 -5.42 9.28 -19.23
CA LYS A 147 -4.80 10.25 -20.14
C LYS A 147 -3.28 10.32 -20.03
N LEU A 148 -2.69 9.54 -19.14
CA LEU A 148 -1.24 9.46 -18.95
C LEU A 148 -0.71 8.31 -19.80
N ALA A 149 -0.48 8.54 -21.08
CA ALA A 149 0.03 7.53 -21.99
C ALA A 149 1.49 7.80 -22.37
N ASN A 150 2.31 6.75 -22.40
CA ASN A 150 3.69 6.81 -22.88
C ASN A 150 3.77 6.88 -24.42
N SER A 151 4.99 6.92 -24.98
CA SER A 151 5.22 6.96 -26.42
C SER A 151 4.73 5.71 -27.17
N GLU A 152 4.51 4.61 -26.47
CA GLU A 152 3.96 3.35 -27.02
C GLU A 152 2.44 3.27 -26.92
N ASN A 153 1.78 4.35 -26.52
CA ASN A 153 0.35 4.45 -26.24
C ASN A 153 -0.16 3.54 -25.09
N LYS A 154 0.72 3.01 -24.25
CA LYS A 154 0.32 2.39 -22.99
C LYS A 154 -0.03 3.47 -21.98
N ASP A 155 -1.21 3.39 -21.40
CA ASP A 155 -1.59 4.33 -20.34
C ASP A 155 -1.05 3.94 -18.96
N GLY A 156 -1.21 4.83 -17.98
CA GLY A 156 -0.66 4.64 -16.65
C GLY A 156 -1.18 3.37 -15.94
N TRP A 157 -2.42 2.92 -16.21
CA TRP A 157 -2.95 1.69 -15.65
C TRP A 157 -2.27 0.46 -16.23
N GLU A 158 -2.05 0.45 -17.54
CA GLU A 158 -1.34 -0.62 -18.25
C GLU A 158 0.12 -0.70 -17.81
N LEU A 159 0.78 0.45 -17.67
CA LEU A 159 2.16 0.52 -17.18
C LEU A 159 2.29 0.03 -15.72
N GLN A 160 1.32 0.34 -14.87
CA GLN A 160 1.31 -0.16 -13.49
C GLN A 160 0.99 -1.66 -13.44
N GLN A 161 0.11 -2.14 -14.30
CA GLN A 161 -0.18 -3.56 -14.44
C GLN A 161 1.09 -4.32 -14.84
N ASP A 162 1.88 -3.81 -15.79
CA ASP A 162 3.16 -4.41 -16.19
C ASP A 162 4.14 -4.50 -15.00
N LEU A 163 4.27 -3.44 -14.18
CA LEU A 163 5.07 -3.47 -12.96
C LEU A 163 4.57 -4.55 -11.98
N LEU A 164 3.29 -4.54 -11.69
CA LEU A 164 2.70 -5.49 -10.73
C LEU A 164 2.83 -6.93 -11.22
N GLN A 165 2.67 -7.19 -12.51
CA GLN A 165 2.90 -8.48 -13.11
C GLN A 165 4.34 -8.95 -12.88
N ILE A 166 5.35 -8.10 -13.12
CA ILE A 166 6.76 -8.43 -12.87
C ILE A 166 6.99 -8.81 -11.40
N VAL A 167 6.43 -8.03 -10.47
CA VAL A 167 6.54 -8.30 -9.03
C VAL A 167 5.86 -9.62 -8.65
N ILE A 168 4.66 -9.85 -9.16
CA ILE A 168 3.88 -11.07 -8.92
C ILE A 168 4.63 -12.29 -9.47
N ASP A 169 5.07 -12.27 -10.72
CA ASP A 169 5.76 -13.40 -11.37
C ASP A 169 7.02 -13.82 -10.61
N LYS A 170 7.67 -12.88 -9.90
CA LYS A 170 8.87 -13.15 -9.09
C LYS A 170 8.55 -13.66 -7.69
N LEU A 171 7.44 -13.25 -7.10
CA LEU A 171 7.19 -13.45 -5.68
C LEU A 171 6.02 -14.39 -5.38
N ASP A 172 5.14 -14.67 -6.34
CA ASP A 172 3.93 -15.48 -6.10
C ASP A 172 4.24 -16.89 -5.58
N ASN A 173 5.30 -17.50 -6.07
CA ASN A 173 5.72 -18.85 -5.68
C ASN A 173 6.48 -18.92 -4.35
N LYS A 174 6.83 -17.79 -3.73
CA LYS A 174 7.53 -17.78 -2.44
C LYS A 174 6.55 -18.17 -1.33
N LYS A 175 7.00 -18.95 -0.35
CA LYS A 175 6.16 -19.45 0.74
C LYS A 175 5.66 -18.34 1.64
N SER A 176 6.49 -17.32 1.87
CA SER A 176 6.16 -16.14 2.65
C SER A 176 5.13 -15.24 1.99
N THR A 177 4.95 -15.28 0.67
CA THR A 177 4.03 -14.39 -0.02
C THR A 177 2.57 -14.68 0.35
N LEU A 178 1.94 -13.74 1.03
CA LEU A 178 0.53 -13.77 1.36
C LEU A 178 -0.34 -13.15 0.25
N GLY A 179 0.08 -12.00 -0.29
CA GLY A 179 -0.67 -11.29 -1.32
C GLY A 179 -0.04 -9.99 -1.74
N PHE A 180 -0.76 -9.27 -2.62
CA PHE A 180 -0.26 -8.06 -3.25
C PHE A 180 -1.27 -6.92 -3.13
N GLU A 181 -0.81 -5.77 -2.72
CA GLU A 181 -1.62 -4.55 -2.69
C GLU A 181 -1.41 -3.76 -3.98
N ILE A 182 -2.54 -3.44 -4.61
CA ILE A 182 -2.56 -2.86 -5.96
C ILE A 182 -2.03 -1.42 -5.96
N LEU A 183 -2.49 -0.62 -5.00
CA LEU A 183 -2.07 0.78 -4.87
C LEU A 183 -2.46 1.31 -3.50
N ASN A 184 -1.48 1.77 -2.74
CA ASN A 184 -1.69 2.42 -1.46
C ASN A 184 -2.41 3.77 -1.61
N GLU A 185 -3.44 4.01 -0.79
CA GLU A 185 -4.13 5.30 -0.62
C GLU A 185 -4.40 6.09 -1.93
N PRO A 186 -5.06 5.50 -2.94
CA PRO A 186 -5.38 6.22 -4.17
C PRO A 186 -6.21 7.47 -3.86
N GLN A 187 -5.92 8.59 -4.54
CA GLN A 187 -6.52 9.87 -4.23
C GLN A 187 -7.60 10.29 -5.23
N VAL A 188 -8.70 10.85 -4.73
CA VAL A 188 -9.77 11.41 -5.55
C VAL A 188 -10.03 12.87 -5.22
N PHE A 189 -10.28 13.65 -6.26
CA PHE A 189 -10.57 15.09 -6.17
C PHE A 189 -11.97 15.44 -6.70
N ARG A 190 -12.66 14.49 -7.35
CA ARG A 190 -14.00 14.65 -7.91
C ARG A 190 -14.87 13.48 -7.48
N SER A 191 -16.15 13.75 -7.20
CA SER A 191 -17.10 12.68 -6.86
C SER A 191 -17.26 11.62 -7.95
N SER A 192 -17.07 11.98 -9.22
CA SER A 192 -17.10 11.05 -10.35
C SER A 192 -15.94 10.06 -10.36
N ASP A 193 -14.84 10.36 -9.66
CA ASP A 193 -13.63 9.52 -9.68
C ASP A 193 -13.84 8.21 -8.89
N PHE A 194 -14.72 8.17 -7.87
CA PHE A 194 -15.00 6.94 -7.13
C PHE A 194 -15.43 5.76 -8.03
N LYS A 195 -16.23 6.04 -9.06
CA LYS A 195 -16.58 5.00 -10.04
C LYS A 195 -15.38 4.57 -10.89
N LYS A 196 -14.49 5.51 -11.20
CA LYS A 196 -13.29 5.22 -11.99
C LYS A 196 -12.28 4.39 -11.19
N VAL A 197 -12.21 4.58 -9.86
CA VAL A 197 -11.45 3.70 -8.97
C VAL A 197 -11.95 2.25 -9.08
N SER A 198 -13.26 2.02 -9.06
CA SER A 198 -13.81 0.67 -9.26
C SER A 198 -13.44 0.09 -10.63
N ASN A 199 -13.49 0.91 -11.69
CA ASN A 199 -13.07 0.46 -13.03
C ASN A 199 -11.57 0.11 -13.07
N TYR A 200 -10.74 0.89 -12.39
CA TYR A 200 -9.32 0.61 -12.22
C TYR A 200 -9.08 -0.70 -11.47
N HIS A 201 -9.77 -0.92 -10.35
CA HIS A 201 -9.65 -2.16 -9.59
C HIS A 201 -10.12 -3.37 -10.43
N ASN A 202 -11.21 -3.25 -11.20
CA ASN A 202 -11.64 -4.29 -12.10
C ASN A 202 -10.59 -4.60 -13.17
N PHE A 203 -10.03 -3.54 -13.80
CA PHE A 203 -8.95 -3.68 -14.78
C PHE A 203 -7.76 -4.45 -14.19
N MET A 204 -7.30 -4.07 -13.00
CA MET A 204 -6.18 -4.74 -12.34
C MET A 204 -6.50 -6.21 -12.02
N VAL A 205 -7.68 -6.49 -11.48
CA VAL A 205 -8.08 -7.87 -11.18
C VAL A 205 -8.15 -8.72 -12.43
N GLU A 206 -8.80 -8.24 -13.48
CA GLU A 206 -8.97 -8.97 -14.75
C GLU A 206 -7.63 -9.34 -15.39
N ASN A 207 -6.62 -8.50 -15.24
CA ASN A 207 -5.30 -8.77 -15.80
C ASN A 207 -4.38 -9.55 -14.85
N LEU A 208 -4.35 -9.20 -13.56
CA LEU A 208 -3.40 -9.82 -12.62
C LEU A 208 -3.84 -11.23 -12.15
N ARG A 209 -5.13 -11.59 -12.24
CA ARG A 209 -5.60 -12.93 -11.86
C ARG A 209 -5.05 -14.07 -12.74
N TYR A 210 -4.55 -13.77 -13.91
CA TYR A 210 -3.81 -14.76 -14.71
C TYR A 210 -2.44 -15.10 -14.13
N HIS A 211 -1.90 -14.29 -13.24
CA HIS A 211 -0.56 -14.40 -12.66
C HIS A 211 -0.58 -14.84 -11.20
N THR A 212 -1.68 -14.68 -10.47
CA THR A 212 -1.76 -15.05 -9.06
C THR A 212 -3.15 -15.48 -8.60
N GLU A 213 -3.17 -16.53 -7.77
CA GLU A 213 -4.34 -16.94 -7.00
C GLU A 213 -4.34 -16.33 -5.57
N LYS A 214 -3.29 -15.61 -5.20
CA LYS A 214 -3.15 -15.01 -3.87
C LYS A 214 -4.08 -13.79 -3.72
N PRO A 215 -4.39 -13.37 -2.48
CA PRO A 215 -5.19 -12.19 -2.23
C PRO A 215 -4.63 -10.93 -2.91
N LEU A 216 -5.54 -10.14 -3.47
CA LEU A 216 -5.26 -8.79 -3.89
C LEU A 216 -5.86 -7.83 -2.84
N PHE A 217 -5.06 -6.89 -2.37
CA PHE A 217 -5.46 -5.88 -1.40
C PHE A 217 -5.80 -4.59 -2.14
N PHE A 218 -6.88 -3.94 -1.72
CA PHE A 218 -7.35 -2.69 -2.28
C PHE A 218 -7.47 -1.67 -1.17
N SER A 219 -6.64 -0.67 -1.22
CA SER A 219 -6.64 0.40 -0.24
C SER A 219 -7.90 1.26 -0.35
N TYR A 220 -8.31 1.81 0.79
CA TYR A 220 -9.33 2.83 0.79
C TYR A 220 -8.88 4.06 -0.03
N VAL A 221 -9.85 4.83 -0.47
CA VAL A 221 -9.59 5.99 -1.33
C VAL A 221 -9.51 7.25 -0.49
N PHE A 222 -8.43 7.99 -0.61
CA PHE A 222 -8.23 9.24 0.08
C PHE A 222 -8.92 10.39 -0.66
N SER A 223 -9.89 11.04 0.00
CA SER A 223 -10.61 12.17 -0.59
C SER A 223 -9.92 13.50 -0.24
N ASN A 224 -9.40 14.17 -1.25
CA ASN A 224 -8.61 15.41 -1.12
C ASN A 224 -9.39 16.70 -1.45
N SER A 225 -10.72 16.63 -1.52
CA SER A 225 -11.52 17.78 -1.91
C SER A 225 -12.90 17.77 -1.26
N ILE A 226 -13.39 18.95 -0.86
CA ILE A 226 -14.78 19.13 -0.43
C ILE A 226 -15.78 18.64 -1.49
N LYS A 227 -15.42 18.71 -2.79
CA LYS A 227 -16.24 18.18 -3.90
C LYS A 227 -16.26 16.67 -3.99
N ALA A 228 -15.35 16.00 -3.29
CA ALA A 228 -15.22 14.56 -3.23
C ALA A 228 -15.37 14.07 -1.79
N ILE A 229 -16.29 14.66 -1.01
CA ILE A 229 -16.52 14.22 0.38
C ILE A 229 -16.72 12.71 0.38
N ASP A 230 -15.94 12.07 1.22
CA ASP A 230 -15.92 10.64 1.38
C ASP A 230 -17.10 10.21 2.26
N PHE A 231 -18.20 9.86 1.60
CA PHE A 231 -19.33 9.20 2.26
C PHE A 231 -19.18 7.68 2.15
N PRO A 232 -19.62 6.89 3.16
CA PRO A 232 -19.51 5.43 3.13
C PRO A 232 -20.06 4.79 1.85
N TRP A 233 -21.16 5.31 1.29
CA TRP A 233 -21.74 4.80 0.05
C TRP A 233 -20.95 5.13 -1.22
N ARG A 234 -20.05 6.13 -1.18
CA ARG A 234 -19.10 6.42 -2.27
C ARG A 234 -17.92 5.49 -2.16
N GLN A 235 -17.33 5.39 -0.97
CA GLN A 235 -16.22 4.50 -0.69
C GLN A 235 -16.58 3.04 -0.99
N SER A 236 -17.80 2.59 -0.65
CA SER A 236 -18.24 1.24 -0.95
C SER A 236 -18.35 0.90 -2.43
N ARG A 237 -18.31 1.89 -3.31
CA ARG A 237 -18.33 1.72 -4.77
C ARG A 237 -16.94 1.66 -5.40
N THR A 238 -15.87 1.75 -4.62
CA THR A 238 -14.49 1.71 -5.14
C THR A 238 -13.97 0.29 -5.30
N GLY A 239 -14.52 -0.68 -4.58
CA GLY A 239 -14.11 -2.07 -4.68
C GLY A 239 -14.34 -2.68 -6.07
N PRO A 240 -13.61 -3.76 -6.38
CA PRO A 240 -13.84 -4.49 -7.63
C PRO A 240 -15.22 -5.13 -7.64
N THR A 241 -15.87 -5.08 -8.79
CA THR A 241 -17.19 -5.68 -9.02
C THR A 241 -17.14 -6.98 -9.82
N THR A 242 -15.97 -7.30 -10.37
CA THR A 242 -15.76 -8.54 -11.12
C THR A 242 -15.88 -9.76 -10.21
N LYS A 243 -16.46 -10.85 -10.74
CA LYS A 243 -16.67 -12.12 -10.02
C LYS A 243 -15.48 -13.08 -10.13
N ILE A 244 -14.39 -12.66 -10.75
CA ILE A 244 -13.22 -13.50 -10.94
C ILE A 244 -12.53 -13.73 -9.59
N ASN A 245 -12.59 -14.93 -9.06
CA ASN A 245 -11.99 -15.41 -7.81
C ASN A 245 -12.00 -14.38 -6.66
N ASN A 246 -13.01 -14.44 -5.79
CA ASN A 246 -13.36 -13.49 -4.72
C ASN A 246 -12.34 -13.34 -3.58
N LYS A 247 -11.04 -13.35 -3.86
CA LYS A 247 -9.98 -13.15 -2.84
C LYS A 247 -9.56 -11.69 -2.77
N PHE A 248 -10.52 -10.80 -2.43
CA PHE A 248 -10.24 -9.39 -2.25
C PHE A 248 -10.22 -9.03 -0.78
N ILE A 249 -9.21 -8.31 -0.38
CA ILE A 249 -9.09 -7.78 0.97
C ILE A 249 -9.13 -6.26 0.88
N PHE A 250 -10.03 -5.65 1.65
CA PHE A 250 -10.13 -4.21 1.73
C PHE A 250 -9.15 -3.70 2.78
N ASP A 251 -8.15 -2.96 2.36
CA ASP A 251 -7.16 -2.35 3.23
C ASP A 251 -7.60 -0.97 3.71
N ILE A 252 -7.46 -0.72 5.00
CA ILE A 252 -7.84 0.53 5.66
C ILE A 252 -6.72 1.05 6.56
N HIS A 253 -6.65 2.37 6.70
CA HIS A 253 -5.65 3.05 7.52
C HIS A 253 -6.32 3.90 8.61
N PRO A 254 -6.73 3.31 9.73
CA PRO A 254 -7.45 4.02 10.78
C PRO A 254 -6.51 4.82 11.67
N TYR A 255 -6.10 5.99 11.23
CA TYR A 255 -5.43 6.96 12.07
C TYR A 255 -6.41 7.67 13.03
N PRO A 256 -5.93 8.26 14.13
CA PRO A 256 -6.81 8.92 15.10
C PRO A 256 -7.76 9.96 14.48
N PRO A 257 -9.04 10.01 14.90
CA PRO A 257 -9.71 9.28 15.99
C PRO A 257 -10.18 7.88 15.59
N HIS A 258 -9.45 6.85 15.97
CA HIS A 258 -9.59 5.48 15.51
C HIS A 258 -11.01 4.91 15.55
N TYR A 259 -11.80 5.21 16.59
CA TYR A 259 -13.15 4.65 16.73
C TYR A 259 -14.11 5.12 15.64
N VAL A 260 -14.11 6.41 15.38
CA VAL A 260 -14.99 7.01 14.36
C VAL A 260 -14.61 6.45 13.00
N VAL A 261 -13.31 6.35 12.76
CA VAL A 261 -12.77 5.82 11.51
C VAL A 261 -13.10 4.33 11.35
N LEU A 262 -12.96 3.51 12.41
CA LEU A 262 -13.32 2.10 12.35
C LEU A 262 -14.81 1.87 12.13
N LEU A 263 -15.68 2.63 12.80
CA LEU A 263 -17.13 2.57 12.57
C LEU A 263 -17.49 2.95 11.14
N TYR A 264 -16.85 3.98 10.61
CA TYR A 264 -16.98 4.38 9.23
C TYR A 264 -16.63 3.22 8.28
N TYR A 265 -15.46 2.61 8.43
CA TYR A 265 -15.02 1.51 7.57
C TYR A 265 -15.84 0.23 7.77
N LYS A 266 -16.37 -0.01 8.97
CA LYS A 266 -17.32 -1.11 9.17
C LYS A 266 -18.58 -0.91 8.35
N LEU A 267 -19.11 0.31 8.30
CA LEU A 267 -20.25 0.64 7.43
C LEU A 267 -19.90 0.50 5.96
N VAL A 268 -18.71 0.96 5.53
CA VAL A 268 -18.23 0.76 4.15
C VAL A 268 -18.18 -0.73 3.81
N SER A 269 -17.60 -1.56 4.66
CA SER A 269 -17.52 -3.03 4.48
C SER A 269 -18.90 -3.68 4.32
N ILE A 270 -19.87 -3.29 5.15
CA ILE A 270 -21.24 -3.78 5.04
C ILE A 270 -21.85 -3.41 3.68
N LEU A 271 -21.65 -2.16 3.24
CA LEU A 271 -22.14 -1.66 1.96
C LEU A 271 -21.46 -2.31 0.76
N MET A 272 -20.17 -2.66 0.90
CA MET A 272 -19.39 -3.41 -0.10
C MET A 272 -19.78 -4.89 -0.14
N LYS A 273 -20.47 -5.40 0.88
CA LYS A 273 -20.69 -6.83 1.11
C LYS A 273 -19.36 -7.61 1.18
N ASN A 274 -18.33 -6.96 1.69
CA ASN A 274 -17.01 -7.55 1.89
C ASN A 274 -16.67 -7.48 3.37
N ASP A 275 -16.50 -8.62 4.01
CA ASP A 275 -16.14 -8.74 5.41
C ASP A 275 -14.64 -8.98 5.65
N MET A 276 -13.85 -9.06 4.56
CA MET A 276 -12.40 -9.22 4.63
C MET A 276 -11.72 -7.86 4.69
N ILE A 277 -11.54 -7.35 5.91
CA ILE A 277 -10.87 -6.08 6.17
C ILE A 277 -9.49 -6.36 6.76
N PHE A 278 -8.49 -5.68 6.23
CA PHE A 278 -7.14 -5.60 6.77
C PHE A 278 -6.85 -4.17 7.20
N VAL A 279 -6.09 -4.00 8.28
CA VAL A 279 -5.58 -2.69 8.70
C VAL A 279 -4.12 -2.60 8.26
N GLY A 280 -3.89 -2.05 7.07
CA GLY A 280 -2.54 -1.94 6.49
C GLY A 280 -1.66 -0.98 7.24
N GLU A 281 -2.26 0.09 7.78
CA GLU A 281 -1.51 1.06 8.55
C GLU A 281 -2.29 1.56 9.75
N PHE A 282 -1.64 1.62 10.89
CA PHE A 282 -2.11 2.36 12.04
C PHE A 282 -0.94 2.85 12.89
N ASN A 283 -1.15 3.97 13.59
CA ASN A 283 -0.19 4.48 14.55
C ASN A 283 -0.96 5.08 15.74
N ALA A 284 -0.35 5.08 16.91
CA ALA A 284 -1.00 5.57 18.14
C ALA A 284 -1.07 7.09 18.25
N GLY A 285 -0.38 7.83 17.40
CA GLY A 285 -0.42 9.29 17.43
C GLY A 285 0.15 9.94 16.17
N ILE A 286 -0.51 11.02 15.73
CA ILE A 286 -0.07 11.85 14.60
C ILE A 286 1.01 12.86 15.05
N LYS A 287 1.14 13.11 16.36
CA LYS A 287 2.09 14.12 16.87
C LYS A 287 3.51 13.58 17.00
N LYS A 288 4.46 14.19 16.29
CA LYS A 288 5.89 14.08 16.59
C LYS A 288 6.07 14.36 18.08
N ASN A 289 6.63 13.47 18.86
CA ASN A 289 6.92 13.58 20.30
C ASN A 289 5.84 13.07 21.29
N VAL A 290 4.85 12.31 20.84
CA VAL A 290 4.03 11.56 21.79
C VAL A 290 4.71 10.22 22.06
N THR A 291 5.27 10.07 23.24
CA THR A 291 5.68 8.76 23.75
C THR A 291 4.39 7.94 23.92
N VAL A 292 4.12 7.08 22.96
CA VAL A 292 2.91 6.27 23.01
C VAL A 292 3.09 5.23 24.11
N ASN A 293 2.24 5.30 25.11
CA ASN A 293 2.19 4.28 26.14
C ASN A 293 1.84 2.92 25.49
N SER A 294 2.68 1.92 25.70
CA SER A 294 2.51 0.55 25.20
C SER A 294 1.08 0.00 25.49
N ASN A 295 0.47 0.38 26.60
CA ASN A 295 -0.89 0.03 26.94
C ASN A 295 -1.95 0.65 25.98
N GLN A 296 -1.68 1.80 25.39
CA GLN A 296 -2.59 2.37 24.38
C GLN A 296 -2.51 1.59 23.06
N HIS A 297 -1.32 1.20 22.65
CA HIS A 297 -1.13 0.34 21.46
C HIS A 297 -1.86 -0.99 21.61
N LEU A 298 -1.67 -1.68 22.72
CA LEU A 298 -2.35 -2.94 23.02
C LEU A 298 -3.88 -2.80 23.03
N ARG A 299 -4.40 -1.68 23.55
CA ARG A 299 -5.84 -1.40 23.49
C ARG A 299 -6.35 -1.20 22.06
N TYR A 300 -5.56 -0.57 21.19
CA TYR A 300 -5.95 -0.42 19.78
C TYR A 300 -5.90 -1.74 19.04
N ILE A 301 -4.83 -2.52 19.18
CA ILE A 301 -4.73 -3.86 18.61
C ILE A 301 -5.93 -4.70 19.07
N LYS A 302 -6.24 -4.77 20.37
CA LYS A 302 -7.38 -5.52 20.87
C LYS A 302 -8.70 -5.10 20.24
N ARG A 303 -8.91 -3.81 20.01
CA ARG A 303 -10.13 -3.28 19.37
C ARG A 303 -10.22 -3.65 17.91
N PHE A 304 -9.10 -3.65 17.19
CA PHE A 304 -9.05 -4.16 15.82
C PHE A 304 -9.42 -5.64 15.78
N LEU A 305 -8.93 -6.43 16.74
CA LEU A 305 -9.28 -7.84 16.92
C LEU A 305 -10.80 -8.03 17.14
N ASP A 306 -11.42 -7.18 17.95
CA ASP A 306 -12.87 -7.25 18.26
C ASP A 306 -13.75 -6.95 17.02
N PHE A 307 -13.20 -6.32 15.96
CA PHE A 307 -13.93 -6.05 14.71
C PHE A 307 -13.90 -7.20 13.70
N SER A 308 -13.38 -8.38 14.06
CA SER A 308 -13.24 -9.54 13.15
C SER A 308 -12.42 -9.20 11.90
N LEU A 309 -11.31 -8.51 12.08
CA LEU A 309 -10.42 -8.11 10.99
C LEU A 309 -9.57 -9.30 10.52
N TYR A 310 -9.18 -9.24 9.25
CA TYR A 310 -8.25 -10.20 8.65
C TYR A 310 -6.85 -10.11 9.27
N GLY A 311 -6.42 -8.91 9.64
CA GLY A 311 -5.17 -8.63 10.32
C GLY A 311 -4.88 -7.14 10.43
N ALA A 312 -3.75 -6.83 11.03
CA ALA A 312 -3.29 -5.44 11.17
C ALA A 312 -1.76 -5.34 11.16
N THR A 313 -1.24 -4.29 10.52
CA THR A 313 0.17 -3.95 10.52
C THR A 313 0.39 -2.54 11.06
N PHE A 314 1.36 -2.43 11.97
CA PHE A 314 1.74 -1.16 12.57
C PHE A 314 2.59 -0.32 11.60
N TRP A 315 2.38 0.97 11.50
CA TRP A 315 3.21 1.90 10.75
C TRP A 315 4.24 2.55 11.67
N ARG A 316 5.54 2.42 11.56
CA ARG A 316 6.33 1.52 10.70
C ARG A 316 7.67 1.17 11.35
N TRP A 317 8.35 0.14 10.88
CA TRP A 317 9.74 -0.17 11.18
C TRP A 317 10.60 0.29 10.01
N SER A 318 11.52 1.20 10.27
CA SER A 318 12.43 1.72 9.24
C SER A 318 13.83 1.86 9.81
N TYR A 319 14.82 1.62 8.97
CA TYR A 319 16.20 1.90 9.34
C TYR A 319 16.41 3.42 9.43
N LYS A 320 16.92 3.85 10.58
CA LYS A 320 17.45 5.19 10.75
C LYS A 320 18.91 5.04 11.11
N PRO A 321 19.84 5.59 10.31
CA PRO A 321 21.22 5.64 10.74
C PRO A 321 21.30 6.48 12.01
N ASP A 322 22.11 6.02 12.95
CA ASP A 322 22.42 6.82 14.12
C ASP A 322 23.05 8.13 13.62
N ASN A 323 22.42 9.24 13.91
CA ASN A 323 23.04 10.54 13.74
C ASN A 323 24.15 10.62 14.80
N ASN A 324 25.39 10.24 14.44
CA ASN A 324 26.59 10.56 15.18
C ASN A 324 26.93 12.03 14.98
#